data_03c1d143cacf237f7a9429bb5bd77c1f
#
_entry.id   03c1d143cacf237f7a9429bb5bd77c1f
#
_cell.length_a   1.000
_cell.length_b   1.000
_cell.length_c   1.000
_cell.angle_alpha   90.00
_cell.angle_beta   90.00
_cell.angle_gamma   90.00
#
_symmetry.space_group_name_H-M   'P 1'
#
loop_
_entity.id
_entity.type
_entity.pdbx_description
1 polymer ?
#
loop_
_entity_poly.entity_id
_entity_poly.type
_entity_poly.pdbx_seq_one_letter_code
_entity_poly.pdbx_strand_id
1 'polypeptide(L)'
;MNYLDGFVAAVPVATVDQAETDKYWNAIVSHGGQESECGWCKDKWGLSWQITPVVLMQAITDPDPQVAKRAFEAMMQMGKIDIAAIEAARRGSALTL
;
A
#
# COMPACT_ATOMS: atom_id res chain seq x y z
N MET A 1 12.19 2.09 23.60
CA MET A 1 12.13 1.88 23.00
C MET A 1 11.77 1.73 22.55
N ASN A 2 11.80 2.04 22.45
CA ASN A 2 11.70 1.89 21.73
C ASN A 2 11.33 1.78 21.13
N TYR A 3 11.31 2.24 20.84
CA TYR A 3 11.05 2.17 20.12
C TYR A 3 10.87 1.86 19.79
N LEU A 4 11.34 2.17 19.98
CA LEU A 4 11.29 1.77 19.72
C LEU A 4 10.67 1.34 19.63
N ASP A 5 10.50 1.33 19.78
CA ASP A 5 9.89 0.79 19.80
C ASP A 5 8.81 0.35 18.97
N GLY A 6 7.89 0.63 18.80
CA GLY A 6 6.80 0.12 18.05
C GLY A 6 6.97 0.19 16.55
N PHE A 7 7.45 1.24 16.04
CA PHE A 7 7.69 1.40 14.60
C PHE A 7 8.72 0.43 14.04
N VAL A 8 9.54 -0.12 14.91
CA VAL A 8 10.55 -1.06 14.43
C VAL A 8 9.96 -2.37 13.94
N ALA A 9 8.66 -2.57 14.15
CA ALA A 9 8.01 -3.79 13.69
C ALA A 9 7.54 -3.72 12.23
N ALA A 10 7.82 -2.64 11.53
CA ALA A 10 7.38 -2.49 10.15
C ALA A 10 8.34 -3.18 9.18
N VAL A 11 7.81 -3.95 8.25
CA VAL A 11 8.60 -4.64 7.22
C VAL A 11 8.07 -4.19 5.85
N PRO A 12 8.86 -3.43 5.09
CA PRO A 12 8.43 -3.02 3.75
C PRO A 12 8.66 -4.15 2.75
N VAL A 13 7.69 -4.36 1.87
CA VAL A 13 7.76 -5.34 0.79
C VAL A 13 7.36 -4.66 -0.50
N ALA A 14 8.31 -4.52 -1.43
CA ALA A 14 8.02 -3.95 -2.74
C ALA A 14 7.52 -5.06 -3.66
N THR A 15 6.43 -4.79 -4.36
CA THR A 15 5.85 -5.75 -5.30
C THR A 15 5.85 -5.17 -6.71
N VAL A 16 5.89 -6.03 -7.71
CA VAL A 16 6.03 -5.58 -9.10
C VAL A 16 4.69 -5.47 -9.82
N ASP A 17 3.67 -6.24 -9.39
CA ASP A 17 2.37 -6.19 -10.04
C ASP A 17 1.27 -6.57 -9.06
N GLN A 18 0.03 -6.55 -9.55
CA GLN A 18 -1.12 -6.84 -8.70
C GLN A 18 -1.12 -8.28 -8.20
N ALA A 19 -0.71 -9.22 -9.02
CA ALA A 19 -0.69 -10.63 -8.63
C ALA A 19 0.25 -10.84 -7.46
N GLU A 20 1.43 -10.22 -7.49
CA GLU A 20 2.39 -10.33 -6.39
C GLU A 20 1.88 -9.61 -5.15
N THR A 21 1.27 -8.45 -5.32
CA THR A 21 0.65 -7.71 -4.22
C THR A 21 -0.41 -8.57 -3.53
N ASP A 22 -1.29 -9.17 -4.30
CA ASP A 22 -2.34 -10.04 -3.78
C ASP A 22 -1.76 -11.25 -3.07
N LYS A 23 -0.74 -11.84 -3.65
CA LYS A 23 -0.10 -13.03 -3.09
C LYS A 23 0.42 -12.77 -1.67
N TYR A 24 1.21 -11.71 -1.51
CA TYR A 24 1.78 -11.42 -0.20
C TYR A 24 0.72 -10.96 0.79
N TRP A 25 -0.20 -10.13 0.34
CA TRP A 25 -1.28 -9.66 1.21
C TRP A 25 -2.09 -10.84 1.74
N ASN A 26 -2.52 -11.72 0.84
CA ASN A 26 -3.34 -12.85 1.24
C ASN A 26 -2.58 -13.84 2.11
N ALA A 27 -1.30 -14.03 1.86
CA ALA A 27 -0.48 -14.93 2.68
C ALA A 27 -0.45 -14.47 4.13
N ILE A 28 -0.44 -13.17 4.37
CA ILE A 28 -0.39 -12.62 5.72
C ILE A 28 -1.79 -12.59 6.34
N VAL A 29 -2.74 -12.02 5.63
CA VAL A 29 -4.07 -11.74 6.17
C VAL A 29 -4.87 -13.02 6.39
N SER A 30 -4.79 -13.99 5.46
CA SER A 30 -5.61 -15.19 5.57
C SER A 30 -5.01 -16.24 6.50
N HIS A 31 -3.84 -15.99 7.06
CA HIS A 31 -3.20 -16.92 8.00
C HIS A 31 -3.17 -16.34 9.41
N GLY A 32 -4.26 -15.74 9.83
CA GLY A 32 -4.38 -15.22 11.19
C GLY A 32 -3.96 -13.77 11.34
N GLY A 33 -3.66 -13.09 10.22
CA GLY A 33 -3.31 -11.70 10.25
C GLY A 33 -4.52 -10.79 10.19
N GLN A 34 -4.27 -9.49 10.09
CA GLN A 34 -5.30 -8.46 10.02
C GLN A 34 -4.98 -7.46 8.95
N GLU A 35 -6.00 -7.03 8.22
CA GLU A 35 -5.87 -5.93 7.28
C GLU A 35 -5.75 -4.61 8.03
N SER A 36 -4.99 -3.70 7.45
CA SER A 36 -4.97 -2.31 7.88
C SER A 36 -5.09 -1.43 6.65
N GLU A 37 -4.63 -0.20 6.73
CA GLU A 37 -4.86 0.80 5.68
C GLU A 37 -3.58 1.08 4.90
N CYS A 38 -3.73 1.60 3.69
CA CYS A 38 -2.61 2.12 2.90
C CYS A 38 -1.52 1.09 2.62
N GLY A 39 -1.93 -0.16 2.38
CA GLY A 39 -0.98 -1.22 2.10
C GLY A 39 -0.41 -1.90 3.33
N TRP A 40 -0.83 -1.47 4.51
CA TRP A 40 -0.36 -2.07 5.77
C TRP A 40 -1.22 -3.26 6.15
N CYS A 41 -0.60 -4.27 6.72
CA CYS A 41 -1.29 -5.39 7.35
C CYS A 41 -0.39 -5.95 8.46
N LYS A 42 -0.99 -6.72 9.36
CA LYS A 42 -0.26 -7.38 10.44
C LYS A 42 -0.35 -8.87 10.29
N ASP A 43 0.74 -9.56 10.62
CA ASP A 43 0.69 -11.01 10.69
C ASP A 43 0.14 -11.45 12.04
N LYS A 44 0.00 -12.76 12.21
CA LYS A 44 -0.62 -13.30 13.43
C LYS A 44 0.21 -13.07 14.68
N TRP A 45 1.46 -12.67 14.52
CA TRP A 45 2.33 -12.37 15.65
C TRP A 45 2.41 -10.87 15.95
N GLY A 46 1.65 -10.06 15.21
CA GLY A 46 1.59 -8.62 15.44
C GLY A 46 2.63 -7.82 14.70
N LEU A 47 3.44 -8.45 13.85
CA LEU A 47 4.41 -7.73 13.04
C LEU A 47 3.68 -7.03 11.88
N SER A 48 3.98 -5.75 11.69
CA SER A 48 3.37 -4.96 10.63
C SER A 48 4.17 -5.08 9.33
N TRP A 49 3.43 -5.31 8.25
CA TRP A 49 4.00 -5.41 6.90
C TRP A 49 3.37 -4.34 6.04
N GLN A 50 4.17 -3.72 5.20
CA GLN A 50 3.65 -2.77 4.21
C GLN A 50 3.89 -3.36 2.83
N ILE A 51 2.81 -3.78 2.17
CA ILE A 51 2.88 -4.37 0.84
C ILE A 51 2.64 -3.26 -0.16
N THR A 52 3.71 -2.83 -0.82
CA THR A 52 3.69 -1.61 -1.63
C THR A 52 4.13 -1.90 -3.06
N PRO A 53 3.22 -1.84 -4.03
CA PRO A 53 3.63 -1.95 -5.44
C PRO A 53 4.59 -0.83 -5.81
N VAL A 54 5.57 -1.15 -6.64
CA VAL A 54 6.53 -0.16 -7.11
C VAL A 54 5.81 1.00 -7.80
N VAL A 55 4.73 0.71 -8.52
CA VAL A 55 3.98 1.75 -9.22
C VAL A 55 3.38 2.77 -8.25
N LEU A 56 3.01 2.35 -7.05
CA LEU A 56 2.52 3.29 -6.04
C LEU A 56 3.63 4.24 -5.60
N MET A 57 4.82 3.71 -5.36
CA MET A 57 5.95 4.57 -4.97
C MET A 57 6.28 5.57 -6.06
N GLN A 58 6.22 5.16 -7.31
CA GLN A 58 6.44 6.06 -8.44
C GLN A 58 5.35 7.13 -8.50
N ALA A 59 4.12 6.75 -8.23
CA ALA A 59 2.99 7.67 -8.32
C ALA A 59 3.04 8.75 -7.24
N ILE A 60 3.32 8.37 -6.00
CA ILE A 60 3.30 9.34 -4.89
C ILE A 60 4.56 10.19 -4.83
N THR A 61 5.57 9.85 -5.61
CA THR A 61 6.80 10.66 -5.73
C THR A 61 6.90 11.33 -7.10
N ASP A 62 5.81 11.39 -7.84
CA ASP A 62 5.79 12.03 -9.15
C ASP A 62 6.22 13.49 -9.02
N PRO A 63 7.06 14.01 -9.96
CA PRO A 63 7.46 15.41 -9.92
C PRO A 63 6.31 16.40 -10.02
N ASP A 64 5.19 15.99 -10.64
CA ASP A 64 3.99 16.82 -10.70
C ASP A 64 3.24 16.66 -9.38
N PRO A 65 3.15 17.72 -8.55
CA PRO A 65 2.50 17.60 -7.25
C PRO A 65 1.01 17.26 -7.34
N GLN A 66 0.35 17.58 -8.44
CA GLN A 66 -1.06 17.21 -8.60
C GLN A 66 -1.22 15.71 -8.81
N VAL A 67 -0.31 15.11 -9.58
CA VAL A 67 -0.31 13.66 -9.78
C VAL A 67 -0.02 12.94 -8.48
N ALA A 68 1.03 13.38 -7.78
CA ALA A 68 1.41 12.78 -6.50
C ALA A 68 0.28 12.87 -5.49
N LYS A 69 -0.40 14.01 -5.43
CA LYS A 69 -1.50 14.22 -4.49
C LYS A 69 -2.67 13.27 -4.79
N ARG A 70 -3.06 13.15 -6.06
CA ARG A 70 -4.18 12.27 -6.43
C ARG A 70 -3.87 10.82 -6.07
N ALA A 71 -2.64 10.38 -6.35
CA ALA A 71 -2.23 9.01 -6.04
C ALA A 71 -2.23 8.78 -4.52
N PHE A 72 -1.72 9.72 -3.77
CA PHE A 72 -1.67 9.61 -2.31
C PHE A 72 -3.08 9.55 -1.73
N GLU A 73 -3.98 10.39 -2.21
CA GLU A 73 -5.36 10.40 -1.73
C GLU A 73 -6.08 9.10 -2.09
N ALA A 74 -5.81 8.54 -3.26
CA ALA A 74 -6.37 7.24 -3.62
C ALA A 74 -5.87 6.15 -2.68
N MET A 75 -4.58 6.15 -2.39
CA MET A 75 -3.97 5.19 -1.47
C MET A 75 -4.63 5.25 -0.09
N MET A 76 -4.94 6.46 0.38
CA MET A 76 -5.52 6.64 1.70
C MET A 76 -6.89 6.01 1.87
N GLN A 77 -7.55 5.67 0.75
CA GLN A 77 -8.86 5.03 0.78
C GLN A 77 -8.77 3.51 0.67
N MET A 78 -7.57 2.97 0.63
CA MET A 78 -7.36 1.54 0.36
C MET A 78 -6.90 0.79 1.60
N GLY A 79 -7.24 -0.50 1.65
CA GLY A 79 -6.53 -1.46 2.48
C GLY A 79 -5.42 -2.04 1.64
N LYS A 80 -5.69 -3.19 0.98
CA LYS A 80 -4.76 -3.71 -0.02
C LYS A 80 -4.67 -2.73 -1.18
N ILE A 81 -3.47 -2.48 -1.67
CA ILE A 81 -3.28 -1.53 -2.78
C ILE A 81 -3.83 -2.13 -4.07
N ASP A 82 -4.64 -1.33 -4.76
CA ASP A 82 -5.21 -1.65 -6.06
C ASP A 82 -4.46 -0.82 -7.10
N ILE A 83 -3.61 -1.50 -7.87
CA ILE A 83 -2.75 -0.82 -8.84
C ILE A 83 -3.58 -0.11 -9.92
N ALA A 84 -4.67 -0.73 -10.38
CA ALA A 84 -5.51 -0.10 -11.39
C ALA A 84 -6.09 1.23 -10.89
N ALA A 85 -6.49 1.28 -9.63
CA ALA A 85 -7.01 2.52 -9.05
C ALA A 85 -5.92 3.58 -8.90
N ILE A 86 -4.70 3.18 -8.55
CA ILE A 86 -3.58 4.11 -8.48
C ILE A 86 -3.27 4.68 -9.86
N GLU A 87 -3.25 3.84 -10.89
CA GLU A 87 -3.01 4.30 -12.26
C GLU A 87 -4.10 5.25 -12.73
N ALA A 88 -5.36 4.94 -12.41
CA ALA A 88 -6.46 5.83 -12.75
C ALA A 88 -6.32 7.19 -12.05
N ALA A 89 -5.90 7.19 -10.79
CA ALA A 89 -5.69 8.42 -10.05
C ALA A 89 -4.57 9.26 -10.66
N ARG A 90 -3.50 8.60 -11.12
CA ARG A 90 -2.40 9.31 -11.80
C ARG A 90 -2.88 10.03 -13.04
N ARG A 91 -3.76 9.39 -13.80
CA ARG A 91 -4.33 9.98 -15.01
C ARG A 91 -5.42 11.01 -14.71
N GLY A 92 -5.91 11.04 -13.49
CA GLY A 92 -7.04 11.88 -13.13
C GLY A 92 -8.39 11.29 -13.50
N SER A 93 -8.42 10.12 -14.14
CA SER A 93 -9.68 9.55 -14.64
C SER A 93 -10.57 9.01 -13.53
N ALA A 94 -10.01 8.67 -12.38
CA ALA A 94 -10.81 8.22 -11.25
C ALA A 94 -11.77 9.28 -10.75
N LEU A 95 -11.50 10.53 -11.07
CA LEU A 95 -12.33 11.65 -10.62
C LEU A 95 -13.59 11.82 -11.44
N THR A 96 -13.74 11.05 -12.48
CA THR A 96 -14.89 11.18 -13.37
C THR A 96 -16.12 10.44 -12.87
N LEU A 97 -16.01 9.83 -11.77
CA LEU A 97 -17.12 9.04 -11.21
C LEU A 97 -18.21 9.89 -10.59
#